data_b5e7faf06782603ccbb7b29773974441
#
_entry.id   b5e7faf06782603ccbb7b29773974441
#
_cell.length_a   1.000
_cell.length_b   1.000
_cell.length_c   1.000
_cell.angle_alpha   90.00
_cell.angle_beta   90.00
_cell.angle_gamma   90.00
#
_symmetry.space_group_name_H-M   'P 1'
#
loop_
_entity.id
_entity.type
_entity.pdbx_description
1 polymer ?
#
loop_
_entity_poly.entity_id
_entity_poly.type
_entity_poly.pdbx_seq_one_letter_code
_entity_poly.pdbx_strand_id
1 'polypeptide(L)'
;MKKELIINKLKTLIVILAGGQSKRFGGGCKTLYKFNNKSLLDRILKNLGKLDIEIALNVNSNENEFTKTSLNLIKDEFVNFQGPLAGIYSSMNWALKNKKDVEWIFTTPSDTPFLNSSLVDKFLINKYSNNTKIILARTSNKIHPVIGFWHISLLKNLENFLEKDSRKIMHWVEQQNYELLNFENKNYFFNINSKSDLEEAIKIEKSIKLP
;
A
#
# COMPACT_ATOMS: atom_id res chain seq x y z
N MET A 1 -11.35 8.17 30.80
CA MET A 1 -11.06 7.10 29.82
C MET A 1 -10.47 7.75 28.58
N LYS A 2 -9.27 7.34 28.11
CA LYS A 2 -8.74 7.81 26.82
C LYS A 2 -9.64 7.21 25.73
N LYS A 3 -10.18 8.05 24.87
CA LYS A 3 -10.89 7.57 23.66
C LYS A 3 -9.93 6.76 22.81
N GLU A 4 -10.34 5.58 22.37
CA GLU A 4 -9.58 4.70 21.48
C GLU A 4 -10.09 4.87 20.05
N LEU A 5 -9.19 4.86 19.08
CA LEU A 5 -9.50 4.87 17.66
C LEU A 5 -9.59 3.44 17.15
N ILE A 6 -10.68 3.12 16.44
CA ILE A 6 -10.83 1.91 15.63
C ILE A 6 -11.10 2.39 14.20
N ILE A 7 -10.39 1.83 13.23
CA ILE A 7 -10.56 2.21 11.83
C ILE A 7 -11.88 1.64 11.30
N ASN A 8 -12.72 2.50 10.74
CA ASN A 8 -13.97 2.04 10.12
C ASN A 8 -13.69 1.48 8.72
N LYS A 9 -13.94 0.19 8.53
CA LYS A 9 -13.80 -0.50 7.25
C LYS A 9 -14.60 0.19 6.11
N LEU A 10 -15.82 0.64 6.37
CA LEU A 10 -16.68 1.28 5.38
C LEU A 10 -16.17 2.67 4.94
N LYS A 11 -15.24 3.24 5.69
CA LYS A 11 -14.60 4.53 5.40
C LYS A 11 -13.14 4.37 4.94
N THR A 12 -12.83 3.22 4.38
CA THR A 12 -11.48 2.84 3.95
C THR A 12 -11.43 2.59 2.46
N LEU A 13 -10.38 3.08 1.80
CA LEU A 13 -9.99 2.73 0.44
C LEU A 13 -8.65 1.97 0.47
N ILE A 14 -8.56 0.84 -0.21
CA ILE A 14 -7.28 0.15 -0.42
C ILE A 14 -6.64 0.69 -1.69
N VAL A 15 -5.35 1.02 -1.64
CA VAL A 15 -4.59 1.48 -2.80
C VAL A 15 -3.34 0.62 -2.99
N ILE A 16 -3.25 -0.02 -4.16
CA ILE A 16 -2.05 -0.74 -4.58
C ILE A 16 -1.15 0.26 -5.29
N LEU A 17 0.06 0.50 -4.77
CA LEU A 17 1.04 1.40 -5.38
C LEU A 17 1.84 0.66 -6.44
N ALA A 18 1.58 0.94 -7.71
CA ALA A 18 2.18 0.29 -8.89
C ALA A 18 3.16 1.20 -9.66
N GLY A 19 3.49 2.37 -9.14
CA GLY A 19 4.30 3.41 -9.81
C GLY A 19 5.81 3.15 -9.89
N GLY A 20 6.31 1.98 -9.51
CA GLY A 20 7.75 1.67 -9.51
C GLY A 20 8.35 1.43 -10.90
N GLN A 21 9.52 2.05 -11.21
CA GLN A 21 10.27 1.77 -12.43
C GLN A 21 10.91 0.37 -12.39
N SER A 22 10.42 -0.55 -13.23
CA SER A 22 10.82 -1.96 -13.28
C SER A 22 12.17 -2.22 -13.99
N LYS A 23 13.16 -1.32 -13.85
CA LYS A 23 14.45 -1.40 -14.57
C LYS A 23 15.19 -2.75 -14.44
N ARG A 24 14.99 -3.46 -13.31
CA ARG A 24 15.67 -4.74 -13.00
C ARG A 24 14.96 -5.98 -13.57
N PHE A 25 13.75 -5.84 -14.11
CA PHE A 25 12.98 -6.94 -14.69
C PHE A 25 13.11 -7.08 -16.22
N GLY A 26 14.04 -6.32 -16.84
CA GLY A 26 14.26 -6.39 -18.29
C GLY A 26 13.26 -5.59 -19.11
N GLY A 27 12.61 -4.59 -18.51
CA GLY A 27 11.55 -3.77 -19.13
C GLY A 27 10.15 -4.34 -18.87
N GLY A 28 9.11 -3.49 -19.04
CA GLY A 28 7.73 -3.85 -18.77
C GLY A 28 7.30 -3.57 -17.32
N CYS A 29 6.01 -3.69 -17.07
CA CYS A 29 5.41 -3.42 -15.77
C CYS A 29 5.60 -4.60 -14.80
N LYS A 30 6.41 -4.41 -13.75
CA LYS A 30 6.64 -5.42 -12.71
C LYS A 30 5.34 -5.97 -12.11
N THR A 31 4.34 -5.11 -11.92
CA THR A 31 3.04 -5.45 -11.36
C THR A 31 2.30 -6.53 -12.16
N LEU A 32 2.52 -6.56 -13.49
CA LEU A 32 1.95 -7.54 -14.41
C LEU A 32 2.84 -8.77 -14.62
N TYR A 33 4.02 -8.81 -14.01
CA TYR A 33 4.90 -9.97 -14.12
C TYR A 33 4.24 -11.22 -13.53
N LYS A 34 4.31 -12.32 -14.29
CA LYS A 34 3.65 -13.58 -13.92
C LYS A 34 4.67 -14.59 -13.33
N PHE A 35 4.29 -15.21 -12.23
CA PHE A 35 4.89 -16.47 -11.77
C PHE A 35 3.77 -17.45 -11.39
N ASN A 36 3.96 -18.73 -11.67
CA ASN A 36 2.90 -19.75 -11.53
C ASN A 36 1.58 -19.29 -12.19
N ASN A 37 1.66 -18.80 -13.44
CA ASN A 37 0.54 -18.36 -14.29
C ASN A 37 -0.33 -17.22 -13.74
N LYS A 38 0.06 -16.54 -12.65
CA LYS A 38 -0.66 -15.38 -12.08
C LYS A 38 0.26 -14.18 -11.97
N SER A 39 -0.23 -12.99 -12.34
CA SER A 39 0.50 -11.76 -12.13
C SER A 39 0.61 -11.40 -10.65
N LEU A 40 1.55 -10.51 -10.29
CA LEU A 40 1.64 -9.99 -8.92
C LEU A 40 0.34 -9.28 -8.55
N LEU A 41 -0.25 -8.52 -9.48
CA LEU A 41 -1.53 -7.84 -9.27
C LEU A 41 -2.66 -8.84 -8.99
N ASP A 42 -2.81 -9.88 -9.82
CA ASP A 42 -3.86 -10.88 -9.64
C ASP A 42 -3.78 -11.55 -8.26
N ARG A 43 -2.57 -11.77 -7.76
CA ARG A 43 -2.35 -12.35 -6.43
C ARG A 43 -2.79 -11.42 -5.32
N ILE A 44 -2.40 -10.15 -5.40
CA ILE A 44 -2.80 -9.13 -4.41
C ILE A 44 -4.31 -8.97 -4.43
N LEU A 45 -4.92 -8.83 -5.60
CA LEU A 45 -6.37 -8.69 -5.74
C LEU A 45 -7.11 -9.90 -5.17
N LYS A 46 -6.65 -11.13 -5.47
CA LYS A 46 -7.24 -12.34 -4.90
C LYS A 46 -7.13 -12.36 -3.37
N ASN A 47 -5.97 -11.97 -2.83
CA ASN A 47 -5.70 -12.04 -1.40
C ASN A 47 -6.45 -10.94 -0.61
N LEU A 48 -6.69 -9.78 -1.20
CA LEU A 48 -7.39 -8.65 -0.57
C LEU A 48 -8.90 -8.63 -0.88
N GLY A 49 -9.35 -9.23 -1.97
CA GLY A 49 -10.75 -9.16 -2.43
C GLY A 49 -11.79 -9.71 -1.44
N LYS A 50 -11.36 -10.48 -0.44
CA LYS A 50 -12.23 -10.98 0.64
C LYS A 50 -12.65 -9.89 1.64
N LEU A 51 -11.99 -8.73 1.61
CA LEU A 51 -12.26 -7.64 2.57
C LEU A 51 -13.56 -6.90 2.29
N ASP A 52 -14.10 -6.99 1.07
CA ASP A 52 -15.22 -6.16 0.64
C ASP A 52 -14.95 -4.65 0.92
N ILE A 53 -13.75 -4.22 0.56
CA ILE A 53 -13.29 -2.83 0.56
C ILE A 53 -12.93 -2.49 -0.86
N GLU A 54 -13.30 -1.30 -1.32
CA GLU A 54 -12.91 -0.84 -2.66
C GLU A 54 -11.39 -0.80 -2.80
N ILE A 55 -10.90 -1.30 -3.95
CA ILE A 55 -9.47 -1.32 -4.28
C ILE A 55 -9.25 -0.41 -5.50
N ALA A 56 -8.28 0.50 -5.39
CA ALA A 56 -7.78 1.31 -6.49
C ALA A 56 -6.31 1.00 -6.76
N LEU A 57 -5.84 1.37 -7.95
CA LEU A 57 -4.47 1.18 -8.39
C LEU A 57 -3.82 2.54 -8.64
N ASN A 58 -2.80 2.89 -7.87
CA ASN A 58 -1.99 4.07 -8.17
C ASN A 58 -0.94 3.70 -9.22
N VAL A 59 -0.94 4.42 -10.32
CA VAL A 59 -0.06 4.20 -11.48
C VAL A 59 0.69 5.49 -11.81
N ASN A 60 1.91 5.35 -12.33
CA ASN A 60 2.69 6.50 -12.78
C ASN A 60 2.61 6.63 -14.32
N SER A 61 3.50 5.98 -15.06
CA SER A 61 3.63 6.16 -16.51
C SER A 61 2.97 5.06 -17.36
N ASN A 62 2.53 3.95 -16.75
CA ASN A 62 2.11 2.73 -17.45
C ASN A 62 0.60 2.47 -17.36
N GLU A 63 -0.22 3.51 -17.29
CA GLU A 63 -1.68 3.36 -17.14
C GLU A 63 -2.32 2.51 -18.24
N ASN A 64 -1.82 2.62 -19.48
CA ASN A 64 -2.33 1.85 -20.62
C ASN A 64 -2.21 0.34 -20.43
N GLU A 65 -1.28 -0.14 -19.61
CA GLU A 65 -1.12 -1.55 -19.31
C GLU A 65 -2.22 -2.07 -18.38
N PHE A 66 -2.90 -1.18 -17.66
CA PHE A 66 -3.95 -1.51 -16.68
C PHE A 66 -5.37 -1.23 -17.15
N THR A 67 -5.58 -0.76 -18.41
CA THR A 67 -6.91 -0.45 -18.94
C THR A 67 -7.87 -1.64 -18.99
N LYS A 68 -7.36 -2.86 -18.95
CA LYS A 68 -8.15 -4.11 -18.87
C LYS A 68 -8.60 -4.47 -17.46
N THR A 69 -8.15 -3.75 -16.45
CA THR A 69 -8.62 -3.95 -15.08
C THR A 69 -9.90 -3.14 -14.84
N SER A 70 -10.80 -3.65 -14.00
CA SER A 70 -11.98 -2.90 -13.57
C SER A 70 -11.68 -1.93 -12.40
N LEU A 71 -10.40 -1.74 -12.05
CA LEU A 71 -10.00 -0.91 -10.94
C LEU A 71 -10.00 0.57 -11.31
N ASN A 72 -10.28 1.43 -10.35
CA ASN A 72 -10.02 2.84 -10.47
C ASN A 72 -8.51 3.10 -10.56
N LEU A 73 -8.06 3.76 -11.62
CA LEU A 73 -6.67 4.12 -11.82
C LEU A 73 -6.43 5.54 -11.28
N ILE A 74 -5.44 5.68 -10.41
CA ILE A 74 -5.05 6.94 -9.80
C ILE A 74 -3.67 7.31 -10.33
N LYS A 75 -3.57 8.44 -11.04
CA LYS A 75 -2.29 8.96 -11.55
C LYS A 75 -1.55 9.75 -10.48
N ASP A 76 -0.20 9.68 -10.49
CA ASP A 76 0.61 10.56 -9.67
C ASP A 76 0.45 12.02 -10.12
N GLU A 77 0.13 12.91 -9.17
CA GLU A 77 -0.01 14.35 -9.44
C GLU A 77 1.35 15.07 -9.42
N PHE A 78 2.34 14.54 -8.70
CA PHE A 78 3.70 15.08 -8.66
C PHE A 78 4.60 14.36 -9.67
N VAL A 79 4.73 14.91 -10.88
CA VAL A 79 5.46 14.28 -12.01
C VAL A 79 6.96 14.10 -11.72
N ASN A 80 7.56 14.97 -10.91
CA ASN A 80 8.98 14.96 -10.58
C ASN A 80 9.32 14.16 -9.31
N PHE A 81 8.32 13.70 -8.57
CA PHE A 81 8.52 12.95 -7.34
C PHE A 81 8.47 11.45 -7.62
N GLN A 82 9.65 10.84 -7.71
CA GLN A 82 9.77 9.39 -7.81
C GLN A 82 9.84 8.80 -6.40
N GLY A 83 8.71 8.39 -5.86
CA GLY A 83 8.70 7.74 -4.56
C GLY A 83 7.28 7.46 -4.04
N PRO A 84 7.13 6.60 -3.02
CA PRO A 84 5.83 6.17 -2.55
C PRO A 84 4.97 7.30 -1.95
N LEU A 85 5.58 8.38 -1.44
CA LEU A 85 4.84 9.52 -0.89
C LEU A 85 3.99 10.24 -1.95
N ALA A 86 4.47 10.34 -3.19
CA ALA A 86 3.70 10.93 -4.30
C ALA A 86 2.44 10.10 -4.58
N GLY A 87 2.57 8.77 -4.63
CA GLY A 87 1.43 7.87 -4.80
C GLY A 87 0.46 7.92 -3.63
N ILE A 88 0.95 8.02 -2.38
CA ILE A 88 0.10 8.18 -1.19
C ILE A 88 -0.67 9.52 -1.26
N TYR A 89 0.01 10.61 -1.59
CA TYR A 89 -0.62 11.93 -1.77
C TYR A 89 -1.73 11.87 -2.83
N SER A 90 -1.39 11.40 -4.03
CA SER A 90 -2.34 11.32 -5.15
C SER A 90 -3.54 10.45 -4.81
N SER A 91 -3.32 9.39 -4.03
CA SER A 91 -4.39 8.51 -3.57
C SER A 91 -5.32 9.19 -2.55
N MET A 92 -4.77 9.95 -1.61
CA MET A 92 -5.56 10.76 -0.66
C MET A 92 -6.39 11.82 -1.38
N ASN A 93 -5.76 12.55 -2.33
CA ASN A 93 -6.42 13.61 -3.08
C ASN A 93 -7.53 13.06 -3.97
N TRP A 94 -7.27 11.93 -4.64
CA TRP A 94 -8.30 11.23 -5.42
C TRP A 94 -9.47 10.77 -4.55
N ALA A 95 -9.19 10.19 -3.37
CA ALA A 95 -10.22 9.75 -2.44
C ALA A 95 -11.11 10.92 -1.98
N LEU A 96 -10.52 12.06 -1.60
CA LEU A 96 -11.28 13.26 -1.22
C LEU A 96 -12.18 13.78 -2.34
N LYS A 97 -11.73 13.73 -3.59
CA LYS A 97 -12.48 14.20 -4.75
C LYS A 97 -13.62 13.27 -5.18
N ASN A 98 -13.43 11.95 -5.00
CA ASN A 98 -14.31 10.94 -5.60
C ASN A 98 -15.09 10.08 -4.59
N LYS A 99 -14.72 10.11 -3.29
CA LYS A 99 -15.27 9.24 -2.24
C LYS A 99 -15.53 10.03 -0.96
N LYS A 100 -16.74 10.57 -0.84
CA LYS A 100 -17.13 11.51 0.27
C LYS A 100 -16.95 10.94 1.68
N ASP A 101 -17.08 9.62 1.85
CA ASP A 101 -17.08 8.98 3.17
C ASP A 101 -15.74 8.34 3.54
N VAL A 102 -14.73 8.36 2.65
CA VAL A 102 -13.41 7.80 2.95
C VAL A 102 -12.67 8.72 3.93
N GLU A 103 -12.22 8.14 5.03
CA GLU A 103 -11.38 8.80 6.05
C GLU A 103 -9.95 8.25 6.05
N TRP A 104 -9.79 7.01 5.61
CA TRP A 104 -8.51 6.30 5.62
C TRP A 104 -8.19 5.68 4.27
N ILE A 105 -6.94 5.76 3.85
CA ILE A 105 -6.43 4.90 2.79
C ILE A 105 -5.49 3.86 3.39
N PHE A 106 -5.60 2.60 2.94
CA PHE A 106 -4.62 1.55 3.19
C PHE A 106 -3.75 1.41 1.96
N THR A 107 -2.44 1.50 2.10
CA THR A 107 -1.52 1.31 0.98
C THR A 107 -0.73 0.02 1.08
N THR A 108 -0.45 -0.58 -0.07
CA THR A 108 0.48 -1.70 -0.23
C THR A 108 1.23 -1.56 -1.55
N PRO A 109 2.53 -1.89 -1.61
CA PRO A 109 3.25 -1.89 -2.87
C PRO A 109 2.82 -3.11 -3.72
N SER A 110 2.87 -2.95 -5.04
CA SER A 110 2.47 -4.00 -5.99
C SER A 110 3.44 -5.19 -6.07
N ASP A 111 4.56 -5.12 -5.38
CA ASP A 111 5.59 -6.16 -5.33
C ASP A 111 5.57 -7.03 -4.07
N THR A 112 4.52 -6.91 -3.25
CA THR A 112 4.31 -7.70 -2.02
C THR A 112 3.11 -8.64 -2.20
N PRO A 113 3.22 -9.70 -3.01
CA PRO A 113 2.08 -10.52 -3.45
C PRO A 113 1.47 -11.41 -2.36
N PHE A 114 2.10 -11.53 -1.20
CA PHE A 114 1.63 -12.39 -0.11
C PHE A 114 0.85 -11.64 0.98
N LEU A 115 0.78 -10.32 0.89
CA LEU A 115 -0.08 -9.55 1.77
C LEU A 115 -1.55 -9.97 1.54
N ASN A 116 -2.29 -10.21 2.60
CA ASN A 116 -3.63 -10.79 2.55
C ASN A 116 -4.64 -10.07 3.44
N SER A 117 -5.90 -10.46 3.30
CA SER A 117 -7.03 -9.87 4.04
C SER A 117 -6.85 -9.94 5.56
N SER A 118 -6.37 -11.06 6.11
CA SER A 118 -6.21 -11.18 7.57
C SER A 118 -5.17 -10.23 8.15
N LEU A 119 -4.16 -9.81 7.36
CA LEU A 119 -3.23 -8.76 7.80
C LEU A 119 -3.92 -7.40 7.86
N VAL A 120 -4.74 -7.08 6.87
CA VAL A 120 -5.51 -5.81 6.85
C VAL A 120 -6.56 -5.83 7.96
N ASP A 121 -7.26 -6.96 8.17
CA ASP A 121 -8.21 -7.11 9.28
C ASP A 121 -7.55 -6.85 10.64
N LYS A 122 -6.30 -7.30 10.83
CA LYS A 122 -5.56 -7.03 12.06
C LYS A 122 -5.37 -5.53 12.31
N PHE A 123 -5.16 -4.73 11.26
CA PHE A 123 -5.14 -3.27 11.38
C PHE A 123 -6.53 -2.71 11.75
N LEU A 124 -7.59 -3.22 11.12
CA LEU A 124 -8.95 -2.71 11.31
C LEU A 124 -9.51 -2.97 12.71
N ILE A 125 -9.23 -4.14 13.29
CA ILE A 125 -9.75 -4.54 14.61
C ILE A 125 -8.92 -4.03 15.78
N ASN A 126 -7.67 -3.59 15.53
CA ASN A 126 -6.79 -3.11 16.59
C ASN A 126 -7.25 -1.74 17.10
N LYS A 127 -6.89 -1.45 18.35
CA LYS A 127 -7.18 -0.17 18.98
C LYS A 127 -5.95 0.72 18.99
N TYR A 128 -6.12 1.97 18.64
CA TYR A 128 -5.06 2.96 18.55
C TYR A 128 -5.37 4.19 19.41
N SER A 129 -4.39 5.02 19.60
CA SER A 129 -4.57 6.33 20.23
C SER A 129 -5.48 7.22 19.37
N ASN A 130 -6.38 7.98 19.97
CA ASN A 130 -7.39 8.76 19.24
C ASN A 130 -6.81 9.85 18.31
N ASN A 131 -5.56 10.26 18.55
CA ASN A 131 -4.87 11.24 17.73
C ASN A 131 -3.97 10.61 16.65
N THR A 132 -3.92 9.28 16.56
CA THR A 132 -3.13 8.56 15.55
C THR A 132 -3.64 8.88 14.15
N LYS A 133 -2.73 9.19 13.24
CA LYS A 133 -3.01 9.55 11.85
C LYS A 133 -2.32 8.63 10.85
N ILE A 134 -1.34 7.87 11.28
CA ILE A 134 -0.61 6.91 10.47
C ILE A 134 -0.42 5.63 11.27
N ILE A 135 -0.65 4.48 10.65
CA ILE A 135 -0.39 3.18 11.27
C ILE A 135 0.37 2.33 10.26
N LEU A 136 1.60 1.96 10.59
CA LEU A 136 2.47 1.20 9.69
C LEU A 136 2.73 -0.22 10.18
N ALA A 137 2.91 -1.14 9.25
CA ALA A 137 3.33 -2.49 9.58
C ALA A 137 4.78 -2.52 10.04
N ARG A 138 5.07 -3.38 11.04
CA ARG A 138 6.42 -3.71 11.50
C ARG A 138 6.58 -5.22 11.63
N THR A 139 7.71 -5.76 11.19
CA THR A 139 8.09 -7.15 11.45
C THR A 139 9.44 -7.16 12.16
N SER A 140 9.53 -7.79 13.35
CA SER A 140 10.74 -7.73 14.18
C SER A 140 11.24 -6.26 14.31
N ASN A 141 12.41 -5.94 13.76
CA ASN A 141 12.99 -4.60 13.79
C ASN A 141 12.82 -3.81 12.48
N LYS A 142 12.05 -4.35 11.50
CA LYS A 142 11.88 -3.71 10.18
C LYS A 142 10.50 -3.06 10.08
N ILE A 143 10.47 -1.75 9.87
CA ILE A 143 9.27 -1.01 9.49
C ILE A 143 9.04 -1.20 7.98
N HIS A 144 7.78 -1.37 7.59
CA HIS A 144 7.34 -1.41 6.20
C HIS A 144 6.59 -0.11 5.86
N PRO A 145 7.31 0.96 5.50
CA PRO A 145 6.76 2.31 5.51
C PRO A 145 5.74 2.58 4.40
N VAL A 146 5.51 1.63 3.51
CA VAL A 146 4.51 1.72 2.42
C VAL A 146 3.29 0.85 2.70
N ILE A 147 3.35 0.01 3.76
CA ILE A 147 2.25 -0.89 4.14
C ILE A 147 1.60 -0.38 5.41
N GLY A 148 0.42 0.20 5.28
CA GLY A 148 -0.29 0.76 6.42
C GLY A 148 -1.41 1.70 6.08
N PHE A 149 -1.99 2.28 7.11
CA PHE A 149 -3.12 3.20 7.05
C PHE A 149 -2.67 4.64 7.20
N TRP A 150 -3.31 5.53 6.41
CA TRP A 150 -3.04 6.96 6.34
C TRP A 150 -4.37 7.69 6.41
N HIS A 151 -4.52 8.57 7.38
CA HIS A 151 -5.72 9.39 7.52
C HIS A 151 -5.69 10.55 6.52
N ILE A 152 -6.78 10.74 5.75
CA ILE A 152 -6.83 11.73 4.67
C ILE A 152 -6.64 13.18 5.13
N SER A 153 -6.86 13.49 6.43
CA SER A 153 -6.60 14.83 6.98
C SER A 153 -5.13 15.25 6.90
N LEU A 154 -4.22 14.32 6.61
CA LEU A 154 -2.80 14.61 6.40
C LEU A 154 -2.48 15.15 5.00
N LEU A 155 -3.45 15.19 4.07
CA LEU A 155 -3.21 15.57 2.66
C LEU A 155 -2.43 16.88 2.54
N LYS A 156 -2.91 17.95 3.18
CA LYS A 156 -2.25 19.29 3.07
C LYS A 156 -0.86 19.31 3.72
N ASN A 157 -0.68 18.56 4.81
CA ASN A 157 0.64 18.43 5.44
C ASN A 157 1.62 17.68 4.52
N LEU A 158 1.15 16.60 3.86
CA LEU A 158 1.97 15.83 2.91
C LEU A 158 2.31 16.65 1.66
N GLU A 159 1.37 17.44 1.13
CA GLU A 159 1.62 18.35 0.02
C GLU A 159 2.78 19.30 0.35
N ASN A 160 2.68 20.03 1.47
CA ASN A 160 3.71 20.97 1.91
C ASN A 160 5.09 20.32 2.14
N PHE A 161 5.10 19.03 2.52
CA PHE A 161 6.34 18.26 2.68
C PHE A 161 6.95 17.90 1.33
N LEU A 162 6.13 17.48 0.36
CA LEU A 162 6.58 17.12 -0.99
C LEU A 162 7.09 18.34 -1.77
N GLU A 163 6.47 19.51 -1.62
CA GLU A 163 6.92 20.76 -2.24
C GLU A 163 8.34 21.17 -1.83
N LYS A 164 8.82 20.72 -0.65
CA LYS A 164 10.19 20.95 -0.17
C LYS A 164 11.22 19.95 -0.74
N ASP A 165 10.88 19.20 -1.78
CA ASP A 165 11.71 18.17 -2.43
C ASP A 165 12.22 17.07 -1.47
N SER A 166 11.51 16.81 -0.39
CA SER A 166 11.85 15.76 0.56
C SER A 166 11.15 14.44 0.17
N ARG A 167 11.93 13.35 0.10
CA ARG A 167 11.45 12.05 -0.43
C ARG A 167 11.47 10.91 0.58
N LYS A 168 12.09 11.13 1.76
CA LYS A 168 12.24 10.08 2.76
C LYS A 168 10.93 9.90 3.55
N ILE A 169 10.22 8.83 3.26
CA ILE A 169 8.91 8.56 3.87
C ILE A 169 8.94 8.57 5.40
N MET A 170 9.92 7.92 6.04
CA MET A 170 10.01 7.90 7.49
C MET A 170 10.32 9.28 8.08
N HIS A 171 11.07 10.13 7.37
CA HIS A 171 11.31 11.48 7.82
C HIS A 171 10.02 12.33 7.92
N TRP A 172 9.05 12.10 7.03
CA TRP A 172 7.73 12.72 7.14
C TRP A 172 6.86 12.06 8.21
N VAL A 173 6.86 10.73 8.26
CA VAL A 173 6.07 9.95 9.23
C VAL A 173 6.41 10.31 10.66
N GLU A 174 7.70 10.45 10.99
CA GLU A 174 8.21 10.80 12.33
C GLU A 174 7.77 12.19 12.81
N GLN A 175 7.30 13.05 11.91
CA GLN A 175 6.73 14.36 12.24
C GLN A 175 5.22 14.28 12.54
N GLN A 176 4.60 13.10 12.39
CA GLN A 176 3.17 12.88 12.57
C GLN A 176 2.87 12.02 13.79
N ASN A 177 1.61 12.01 14.22
CA ASN A 177 1.14 11.03 15.21
C ASN A 177 0.99 9.66 14.53
N TYR A 178 1.97 8.78 14.69
CA TYR A 178 1.97 7.45 14.10
C TYR A 178 2.10 6.33 15.13
N GLU A 179 1.61 5.17 14.77
CA GLU A 179 1.77 3.93 15.53
C GLU A 179 2.28 2.80 14.63
N LEU A 180 2.89 1.79 15.24
CA LEU A 180 3.39 0.60 14.56
C LEU A 180 2.61 -0.62 14.99
N LEU A 181 2.06 -1.37 14.04
CA LEU A 181 1.42 -2.65 14.29
C LEU A 181 2.39 -3.79 13.97
N ASN A 182 2.64 -4.65 14.97
CA ASN A 182 3.60 -5.74 14.84
C ASN A 182 2.98 -6.98 14.20
N PHE A 183 3.75 -7.56 13.27
CA PHE A 183 3.45 -8.83 12.63
C PHE A 183 4.62 -9.82 12.83
N GLU A 184 4.31 -11.06 13.17
CA GLU A 184 5.32 -12.10 13.44
C GLU A 184 5.88 -12.68 12.16
N ASN A 185 5.01 -13.03 11.20
CA ASN A 185 5.42 -13.69 9.97
C ASN A 185 5.87 -12.69 8.90
N LYS A 186 7.19 -12.56 8.73
CA LYS A 186 7.82 -11.68 7.73
C LYS A 186 7.55 -12.08 6.28
N ASN A 187 7.16 -13.32 6.02
CA ASN A 187 6.97 -13.84 4.67
C ASN A 187 5.81 -13.14 3.94
N TYR A 188 4.80 -12.66 4.67
CA TYR A 188 3.73 -11.87 4.08
C TYR A 188 4.19 -10.52 3.52
N PHE A 189 5.35 -10.02 3.97
CA PHE A 189 5.94 -8.74 3.57
C PHE A 189 7.11 -8.91 2.60
N PHE A 190 7.25 -10.10 2.01
CA PHE A 190 8.32 -10.38 1.06
C PHE A 190 8.10 -9.61 -0.24
N ASN A 191 9.11 -8.82 -0.65
CA ASN A 191 9.09 -8.04 -1.89
C ASN A 191 9.80 -8.81 -3.01
N ILE A 192 9.19 -8.88 -4.17
CA ILE A 192 9.79 -9.45 -5.38
C ILE A 192 10.41 -8.31 -6.19
N ASN A 193 11.74 -8.16 -6.18
CA ASN A 193 12.48 -7.11 -6.86
C ASN A 193 13.35 -7.59 -8.02
N SER A 194 13.57 -8.91 -8.12
CA SER A 194 14.42 -9.54 -9.12
C SER A 194 13.88 -10.91 -9.52
N LYS A 195 14.46 -11.51 -10.55
CA LYS A 195 14.12 -12.89 -10.96
C LYS A 195 14.50 -13.91 -9.88
N SER A 196 15.60 -13.70 -9.14
CA SER A 196 15.99 -14.57 -8.03
C SER A 196 14.97 -14.57 -6.89
N ASP A 197 14.29 -13.44 -6.65
CA ASP A 197 13.25 -13.37 -5.63
C ASP A 197 12.03 -14.22 -5.99
N LEU A 198 11.83 -14.55 -7.27
CA LEU A 198 10.73 -15.42 -7.70
C LEU A 198 10.90 -16.85 -7.21
N GLU A 199 12.12 -17.38 -7.20
CA GLU A 199 12.40 -18.71 -6.68
C GLU A 199 12.10 -18.79 -5.19
N GLU A 200 12.49 -17.76 -4.45
CA GLU A 200 12.17 -17.65 -3.02
C GLU A 200 10.67 -17.46 -2.79
N ALA A 201 10.01 -16.64 -3.62
CA ALA A 201 8.56 -16.46 -3.58
C ALA A 201 7.79 -17.77 -3.76
N ILE A 202 8.25 -18.69 -4.64
CA ILE A 202 7.64 -20.00 -4.82
C ILE A 202 7.78 -20.86 -3.55
N LYS A 203 8.90 -20.79 -2.85
CA LYS A 203 9.09 -21.50 -1.57
C LYS A 203 8.19 -20.91 -0.48
N ILE A 204 8.13 -19.58 -0.39
CA ILE A 204 7.26 -18.87 0.56
C ILE A 204 5.80 -19.24 0.30
N GLU A 205 5.33 -19.23 -0.96
CA GLU A 205 3.94 -19.57 -1.31
C GLU A 205 3.54 -20.97 -0.80
N LYS A 206 4.46 -21.93 -0.82
CA LYS A 206 4.22 -23.29 -0.29
C LYS A 206 4.20 -23.34 1.24
N SER A 207 4.91 -22.43 1.90
CA SER A 207 5.04 -22.39 3.37
C SER A 207 3.96 -21.60 4.08
N ILE A 208 3.35 -20.63 3.40
CA ILE A 208 2.29 -19.79 3.96
C ILE A 208 0.92 -20.33 3.54
N LYS A 209 0.02 -20.51 4.52
CA LYS A 209 -1.40 -20.73 4.22
C LYS A 209 -2.01 -19.40 3.79
N LEU A 210 -2.10 -19.16 2.48
CA LEU A 210 -2.91 -18.07 1.96
C LEU A 210 -4.39 -18.47 2.05
N PRO A 211 -5.26 -17.56 2.50
CA PRO A 211 -6.69 -17.83 2.64
C PRO A 211 -7.38 -18.09 1.29
#